data_b519c9e196e3c1e74a359adba628f436
#
_entry.id   b519c9e196e3c1e74a359adba628f436
#
_cell.length_a   1.000
_cell.length_b   1.000
_cell.length_c   1.000
_cell.angle_alpha   90.00
_cell.angle_beta   90.00
_cell.angle_gamma   90.00
#
_symmetry.space_group_name_H-M   'P 1'
#
loop_
_entity.id
_entity.type
_entity.pdbx_description
1 polymer ?
#
loop_
_entity_poly.entity_id
_entity_poly.type
_entity_poly.pdbx_seq_one_letter_code
_entity_poly.pdbx_strand_id
1 'polypeptide(L)'
;MKEEDIKKLIDKLQYFDYDKLLNKIRKNVKKPSVLVTGGTGVGKSSLINHLFGMDVAKTGNGKPMTARITRYEPENYDVVLYDTLGYEVGEDKQQQFYKDVIGFVKKSNGQSDIKKHVHLAWYCISAANKRVTPTDLDAIAALDGLTEVCVVLTQIDAATMVELDEMKQVLQKKLPKTSVFLVSIDPRVPEEKMQWNGLLGWSVDHLDAGLQLAFAQALGQELHVKHVQADKLIHRYVAAAAGAVVCPLPMTDSAALIAIQTTMATHLFNFWGIDRGTDKIKEVFVNVVVANTGRIFSRSLLKLIPGAGSIAATVVNSGVATSFTYAFGRAVNEVCYKTASRMANGEKVDITSAFAMDVIMKLIQKYYNKK
;
A
#
# COMPACT_ATOMS: atom_id res chain seq x y z
N MET A 1 -35.19 -14.39 1.66
CA MET A 1 -34.63 -15.13 0.51
C MET A 1 -34.86 -16.60 0.78
N LYS A 2 -35.40 -17.33 -0.17
CA LYS A 2 -35.65 -18.77 -0.03
C LYS A 2 -34.31 -19.51 -0.16
N GLU A 3 -34.23 -20.72 0.39
CA GLU A 3 -33.02 -21.55 0.33
C GLU A 3 -32.54 -21.79 -1.10
N GLU A 4 -33.48 -21.85 -2.02
CA GLU A 4 -33.26 -21.97 -3.47
C GLU A 4 -32.56 -20.75 -4.08
N ASP A 5 -32.84 -19.53 -3.58
CA ASP A 5 -32.20 -18.30 -4.05
C ASP A 5 -30.75 -18.23 -3.57
N ILE A 6 -30.48 -18.74 -2.35
CA ILE A 6 -29.11 -18.85 -1.81
C ILE A 6 -28.30 -19.83 -2.64
N LYS A 7 -28.90 -21.00 -3.00
CA LYS A 7 -28.26 -22.00 -3.81
C LYS A 7 -27.91 -21.46 -5.22
N LYS A 8 -28.84 -20.77 -5.88
CA LYS A 8 -28.61 -20.10 -7.16
C LYS A 8 -27.51 -19.03 -7.09
N LEU A 9 -27.39 -18.35 -5.96
CA LEU A 9 -26.35 -17.35 -5.77
C LEU A 9 -24.98 -18.00 -5.53
N ILE A 10 -24.92 -19.09 -4.76
CA ILE A 10 -23.71 -19.89 -4.57
C ILE A 10 -23.24 -20.44 -5.92
N ASP A 11 -24.16 -21.00 -6.71
CA ASP A 11 -23.86 -21.49 -8.06
C ASP A 11 -23.28 -20.37 -8.96
N LYS A 12 -23.88 -19.17 -8.94
CA LYS A 12 -23.34 -18.02 -9.66
C LYS A 12 -21.95 -17.59 -9.18
N LEU A 13 -21.66 -17.70 -7.88
CA LEU A 13 -20.35 -17.37 -7.32
C LEU A 13 -19.29 -18.42 -7.65
N GLN A 14 -19.64 -19.69 -7.80
CA GLN A 14 -18.76 -20.75 -8.28
C GLN A 14 -18.30 -20.50 -9.73
N TYR A 15 -19.16 -19.89 -10.56
CA TYR A 15 -18.83 -19.47 -11.93
C TYR A 15 -18.30 -18.02 -11.99
N PHE A 16 -18.04 -17.39 -10.84
CA PHE A 16 -17.51 -16.05 -10.80
C PHE A 16 -16.08 -16.02 -11.36
N ASP A 17 -15.87 -15.21 -12.38
CA ASP A 17 -14.57 -15.05 -13.01
C ASP A 17 -13.67 -14.14 -12.17
N TYR A 18 -13.04 -14.74 -11.15
CA TYR A 18 -12.09 -14.08 -10.27
C TYR A 18 -10.94 -13.44 -11.05
N ASP A 19 -10.41 -14.14 -12.06
CA ASP A 19 -9.27 -13.66 -12.85
C ASP A 19 -9.65 -12.44 -13.68
N LYS A 20 -10.86 -12.41 -14.24
CA LYS A 20 -11.36 -11.24 -14.96
C LYS A 20 -11.49 -10.02 -14.06
N LEU A 21 -12.03 -10.18 -12.85
CA LEU A 21 -12.13 -9.10 -11.89
C LEU A 21 -10.74 -8.64 -11.44
N LEU A 22 -9.85 -9.57 -11.10
CA LEU A 22 -8.48 -9.29 -10.70
C LEU A 22 -7.72 -8.52 -11.80
N ASN A 23 -7.84 -8.97 -13.05
CA ASN A 23 -7.25 -8.29 -14.20
C ASN A 23 -7.81 -6.86 -14.39
N LYS A 24 -9.11 -6.66 -14.14
CA LYS A 24 -9.73 -5.34 -14.19
C LYS A 24 -9.16 -4.42 -13.08
N ILE A 25 -9.00 -4.94 -11.87
CA ILE A 25 -8.38 -4.21 -10.76
C ILE A 25 -6.95 -3.83 -11.14
N ARG A 26 -6.13 -4.78 -11.57
CA ARG A 26 -4.71 -4.56 -11.93
C ARG A 26 -4.51 -3.57 -13.09
N LYS A 27 -5.36 -3.64 -14.12
CA LYS A 27 -5.27 -2.70 -15.26
C LYS A 27 -5.53 -1.24 -14.87
N ASN A 28 -6.29 -1.01 -13.81
CA ASN A 28 -6.64 0.33 -13.35
C ASN A 28 -5.67 0.90 -12.30
N VAL A 29 -4.70 0.11 -11.85
CA VAL A 29 -3.69 0.57 -10.89
C VAL A 29 -2.71 1.50 -11.62
N LYS A 30 -2.61 2.73 -11.14
CA LYS A 30 -1.57 3.68 -11.55
C LYS A 30 -0.34 3.42 -10.70
N LYS A 31 0.82 3.23 -11.34
CA LYS A 31 2.07 3.00 -10.61
C LYS A 31 2.68 4.32 -10.15
N PRO A 32 2.85 4.54 -8.83
CA PRO A 32 3.65 5.65 -8.36
C PRO A 32 5.10 5.46 -8.75
N SER A 33 5.82 6.55 -8.89
CA SER A 33 7.24 6.55 -9.17
C SER A 33 8.01 7.29 -8.08
N VAL A 34 9.10 6.69 -7.65
CA VAL A 34 9.98 7.22 -6.60
C VAL A 34 11.39 7.36 -7.16
N LEU A 35 11.92 8.56 -7.10
CA LEU A 35 13.32 8.84 -7.37
C LEU A 35 14.12 8.71 -6.07
N VAL A 36 15.12 7.84 -6.05
CA VAL A 36 16.06 7.72 -4.95
C VAL A 36 17.39 8.29 -5.39
N THR A 37 17.81 9.38 -4.77
CA THR A 37 18.95 10.18 -5.22
C THR A 37 19.83 10.63 -4.04
N GLY A 38 21.01 11.17 -4.31
CA GLY A 38 22.00 11.60 -3.32
C GLY A 38 23.43 11.17 -3.70
N GLY A 39 24.38 11.39 -2.83
CA GLY A 39 25.79 11.08 -3.04
C GLY A 39 26.11 9.61 -3.34
N THR A 40 27.32 9.33 -3.82
CA THR A 40 27.80 7.95 -4.00
C THR A 40 28.01 7.28 -2.65
N GLY A 41 27.61 6.01 -2.51
CA GLY A 41 27.82 5.23 -1.29
C GLY A 41 26.88 5.56 -0.14
N VAL A 42 25.90 6.46 -0.30
CA VAL A 42 24.96 6.84 0.77
C VAL A 42 23.87 5.79 1.04
N GLY A 43 23.87 4.63 0.43
CA GLY A 43 22.94 3.54 0.73
C GLY A 43 21.62 3.55 -0.06
N LYS A 44 21.52 4.27 -1.19
CA LYS A 44 20.32 4.34 -2.05
C LYS A 44 19.78 2.97 -2.47
N SER A 45 20.62 2.17 -3.10
CA SER A 45 20.24 0.83 -3.57
C SER A 45 19.91 -0.12 -2.41
N SER A 46 20.59 0.03 -1.28
CA SER A 46 20.31 -0.73 -0.06
C SER A 46 18.95 -0.34 0.53
N LEU A 47 18.59 0.95 0.52
CA LEU A 47 17.28 1.46 0.92
C LEU A 47 16.16 0.85 0.05
N ILE A 48 16.35 0.87 -1.27
CA ILE A 48 15.40 0.27 -2.23
C ILE A 48 15.22 -1.22 -1.94
N ASN A 49 16.31 -1.96 -1.81
CA ASN A 49 16.27 -3.39 -1.58
C ASN A 49 15.60 -3.75 -0.25
N HIS A 50 15.86 -2.98 0.80
CA HIS A 50 15.24 -3.20 2.12
C HIS A 50 13.73 -3.00 2.07
N LEU A 51 13.24 -1.89 1.51
CA LEU A 51 11.82 -1.54 1.54
C LEU A 51 10.96 -2.40 0.59
N PHE A 52 11.49 -2.75 -0.56
CA PHE A 52 10.76 -3.52 -1.57
C PHE A 52 11.04 -5.02 -1.53
N GLY A 53 11.88 -5.47 -0.57
CA GLY A 53 12.12 -6.89 -0.30
C GLY A 53 12.83 -7.64 -1.42
N MET A 54 13.64 -6.94 -2.24
CA MET A 54 14.24 -7.50 -3.44
C MET A 54 15.67 -7.00 -3.65
N ASP A 55 16.50 -7.82 -4.25
CA ASP A 55 17.76 -7.40 -4.89
C ASP A 55 17.46 -6.63 -6.20
N VAL A 56 16.58 -5.62 -6.14
CA VAL A 56 16.15 -4.83 -7.30
C VAL A 56 17.36 -4.26 -8.04
N ALA A 57 18.33 -3.76 -7.28
CA ALA A 57 19.54 -3.18 -7.83
C ALA A 57 20.57 -4.22 -8.31
N LYS A 58 20.47 -5.49 -7.84
CA LYS A 58 21.42 -6.57 -8.25
C LYS A 58 20.91 -7.42 -9.40
N THR A 59 19.60 -7.51 -9.63
CA THR A 59 19.01 -8.40 -10.64
C THR A 59 19.21 -7.95 -12.09
N GLY A 60 19.83 -6.80 -12.31
CA GLY A 60 20.18 -6.34 -13.68
C GLY A 60 19.01 -5.98 -14.59
N ASN A 61 17.75 -6.08 -14.08
CA ASN A 61 16.54 -5.79 -14.85
C ASN A 61 16.24 -4.28 -14.98
N GLY A 62 17.16 -3.42 -14.53
CA GLY A 62 17.03 -1.97 -14.66
C GLY A 62 17.26 -1.51 -16.09
N LYS A 63 16.36 -0.65 -16.59
CA LYS A 63 16.55 0.03 -17.88
C LYS A 63 17.25 1.36 -17.65
N PRO A 64 18.43 1.61 -18.21
CA PRO A 64 19.05 2.92 -18.13
C PRO A 64 18.19 3.97 -18.83
N MET A 65 17.87 5.04 -18.11
CA MET A 65 17.13 6.20 -18.65
C MET A 65 18.11 7.28 -19.10
N THR A 66 19.23 7.40 -18.39
CA THR A 66 20.39 8.23 -18.72
C THR A 66 21.63 7.45 -18.30
N ALA A 67 22.83 8.01 -18.58
CA ALA A 67 24.08 7.43 -18.07
C ALA A 67 24.14 7.32 -16.54
N ARG A 68 23.25 8.05 -15.81
CA ARG A 68 23.24 8.15 -14.34
C ARG A 68 21.95 7.73 -13.66
N ILE A 69 20.91 7.39 -14.41
CA ILE A 69 19.59 7.03 -13.86
C ILE A 69 19.14 5.70 -14.43
N THR A 70 18.89 4.76 -13.54
CA THR A 70 18.35 3.44 -13.87
C THR A 70 16.90 3.35 -13.40
N ARG A 71 16.02 2.91 -14.29
CA ARG A 71 14.61 2.68 -14.01
C ARG A 71 14.39 1.20 -13.73
N TYR A 72 13.84 0.91 -12.58
CA TYR A 72 13.37 -0.41 -12.19
C TYR A 72 11.85 -0.43 -12.15
N GLU A 73 11.25 -1.47 -12.70
CA GLU A 73 9.82 -1.74 -12.62
C GLU A 73 9.66 -3.22 -12.28
N PRO A 74 9.66 -3.56 -10.98
CA PRO A 74 9.58 -4.94 -10.54
C PRO A 74 8.23 -5.54 -10.99
N GLU A 75 8.25 -6.75 -11.59
CA GLU A 75 7.06 -7.39 -12.18
C GLU A 75 5.94 -7.63 -11.15
N ASN A 76 6.32 -7.82 -9.89
CA ASN A 76 5.39 -8.15 -8.81
C ASN A 76 4.92 -6.94 -7.99
N TYR A 77 5.38 -5.72 -8.32
CA TYR A 77 5.08 -4.51 -7.55
C TYR A 77 4.57 -3.39 -8.45
N ASP A 78 3.52 -2.75 -8.01
CA ASP A 78 2.92 -1.63 -8.74
C ASP A 78 3.62 -0.30 -8.40
N VAL A 79 4.94 -0.26 -8.60
CA VAL A 79 5.79 0.91 -8.37
C VAL A 79 6.86 1.01 -9.45
N VAL A 80 7.26 2.22 -9.76
CA VAL A 80 8.43 2.53 -10.59
C VAL A 80 9.49 3.16 -9.70
N LEU A 81 10.70 2.63 -9.73
CA LEU A 81 11.82 3.14 -8.95
C LEU A 81 12.88 3.70 -9.90
N TYR A 82 13.34 4.89 -9.63
CA TYR A 82 14.48 5.50 -10.30
C TYR A 82 15.64 5.55 -9.31
N ASP A 83 16.67 4.73 -9.54
CA ASP A 83 17.92 4.77 -8.78
C ASP A 83 18.95 5.61 -9.55
N THR A 84 19.63 6.50 -8.85
CA THR A 84 20.63 7.36 -9.47
C THR A 84 22.04 6.89 -9.09
N LEU A 85 22.96 6.92 -10.07
CA LEU A 85 24.38 6.93 -9.74
C LEU A 85 24.65 8.18 -8.93
N GLY A 86 25.15 8.01 -7.70
CA GLY A 86 25.43 9.14 -6.82
C GLY A 86 26.43 10.14 -7.44
N TYR A 87 26.41 11.35 -6.96
CA TYR A 87 27.45 12.29 -7.32
C TYR A 87 28.74 11.99 -6.52
N GLU A 88 29.86 12.22 -7.18
CA GLU A 88 31.19 12.16 -6.56
C GLU A 88 31.67 13.58 -6.21
N VAL A 89 32.64 13.66 -5.33
CA VAL A 89 33.26 14.92 -4.94
C VAL A 89 33.97 15.56 -6.15
N GLY A 90 33.68 16.83 -6.42
CA GLY A 90 34.23 17.61 -7.53
C GLY A 90 33.15 18.47 -8.19
N GLU A 91 33.44 19.76 -8.44
CA GLU A 91 32.44 20.72 -8.94
C GLU A 91 31.83 20.30 -10.28
N ASP A 92 32.64 19.84 -11.23
CA ASP A 92 32.15 19.41 -12.55
C ASP A 92 31.21 18.21 -12.45
N LYS A 93 31.53 17.24 -11.58
CA LYS A 93 30.74 16.04 -11.37
C LYS A 93 29.41 16.35 -10.64
N GLN A 94 29.43 17.30 -9.72
CA GLN A 94 28.23 17.77 -9.02
C GLN A 94 27.32 18.53 -9.98
N GLN A 95 27.86 19.43 -10.82
CA GLN A 95 27.07 20.13 -11.84
C GLN A 95 26.44 19.16 -12.84
N GLN A 96 27.19 18.15 -13.27
CA GLN A 96 26.66 17.14 -14.20
C GLN A 96 25.55 16.31 -13.55
N PHE A 97 25.74 15.88 -12.28
CA PHE A 97 24.69 15.18 -11.53
C PHE A 97 23.43 16.04 -11.42
N TYR A 98 23.59 17.29 -11.04
CA TYR A 98 22.49 18.25 -10.93
C TYR A 98 21.74 18.39 -12.25
N LYS A 99 22.46 18.60 -13.35
CA LYS A 99 21.88 18.70 -14.69
C LYS A 99 21.13 17.42 -15.10
N ASP A 100 21.72 16.26 -14.84
CA ASP A 100 21.13 14.99 -15.23
C ASP A 100 19.87 14.66 -14.40
N VAL A 101 19.92 14.79 -13.08
CA VAL A 101 18.82 14.42 -12.18
C VAL A 101 17.69 15.46 -12.21
N ILE A 102 18.03 16.72 -12.04
CA ILE A 102 17.02 17.80 -12.09
C ILE A 102 16.42 17.93 -13.49
N GLY A 103 17.27 17.83 -14.52
CA GLY A 103 16.81 17.84 -15.92
C GLY A 103 15.88 16.67 -16.24
N PHE A 104 16.18 15.49 -15.70
CA PHE A 104 15.30 14.32 -15.85
C PHE A 104 13.93 14.54 -15.19
N VAL A 105 13.90 14.97 -13.92
CA VAL A 105 12.63 15.23 -13.21
C VAL A 105 11.83 16.31 -13.92
N LYS A 106 12.46 17.43 -14.29
CA LYS A 106 11.82 18.51 -15.04
C LYS A 106 11.21 18.04 -16.35
N LYS A 107 11.95 17.22 -17.12
CA LYS A 107 11.48 16.64 -18.38
C LYS A 107 10.33 15.65 -18.15
N SER A 108 10.41 14.82 -17.13
CA SER A 108 9.39 13.83 -16.79
C SER A 108 8.09 14.51 -16.37
N ASN A 109 8.17 15.48 -15.46
CA ASN A 109 6.99 16.14 -14.90
C ASN A 109 6.41 17.23 -15.84
N GLY A 110 7.13 17.61 -16.88
CA GLY A 110 6.61 18.44 -17.96
C GLY A 110 5.78 17.70 -19.01
N GLN A 111 5.64 16.38 -18.93
CA GLN A 111 4.83 15.59 -19.85
C GLN A 111 3.37 15.61 -19.43
N SER A 112 2.44 15.51 -20.40
CA SER A 112 1.00 15.40 -20.13
C SER A 112 0.59 14.05 -19.52
N ASP A 113 1.39 13.01 -19.72
CA ASP A 113 1.15 11.67 -19.19
C ASP A 113 1.69 11.56 -17.76
N ILE A 114 0.79 11.67 -16.77
CA ILE A 114 1.11 11.55 -15.34
C ILE A 114 1.83 10.24 -14.99
N LYS A 115 1.63 9.17 -15.75
CA LYS A 115 2.32 7.90 -15.52
C LYS A 115 3.84 7.98 -15.71
N LYS A 116 4.32 9.03 -16.35
CA LYS A 116 5.74 9.29 -16.61
C LYS A 116 6.35 10.26 -15.62
N HIS A 117 5.52 10.88 -14.74
CA HIS A 117 6.01 11.82 -13.75
C HIS A 117 6.84 11.10 -12.68
N VAL A 118 7.78 11.81 -12.10
CA VAL A 118 8.40 11.48 -10.83
C VAL A 118 7.50 12.03 -9.73
N HIS A 119 6.84 11.15 -8.96
CA HIS A 119 5.84 11.56 -7.97
C HIS A 119 6.48 11.92 -6.63
N LEU A 120 7.53 11.19 -6.24
CA LEU A 120 8.26 11.40 -4.99
C LEU A 120 9.77 11.37 -5.24
N ALA A 121 10.52 12.14 -4.46
CA ALA A 121 11.95 12.06 -4.40
C ALA A 121 12.43 11.83 -2.95
N TRP A 122 13.21 10.77 -2.74
CA TRP A 122 13.92 10.49 -1.50
C TRP A 122 15.37 10.91 -1.67
N TYR A 123 15.75 12.03 -1.09
CA TYR A 123 17.12 12.51 -1.14
C TYR A 123 17.93 11.92 0.02
N CYS A 124 18.83 10.99 -0.31
CA CYS A 124 19.61 10.24 0.67
C CYS A 124 20.90 10.97 1.02
N ILE A 125 21.15 11.17 2.31
CA ILE A 125 22.40 11.67 2.88
C ILE A 125 22.92 10.65 3.89
N SER A 126 24.17 10.21 3.77
CA SER A 126 24.76 9.31 4.74
C SER A 126 25.09 10.03 6.04
N ALA A 127 24.56 9.55 7.16
CA ALA A 127 24.91 10.03 8.48
C ALA A 127 26.38 9.73 8.85
N ALA A 128 27.00 8.73 8.22
CA ALA A 128 28.43 8.45 8.38
C ALA A 128 29.33 9.64 7.97
N ASN A 129 28.86 10.51 7.09
CA ASN A 129 29.58 11.71 6.68
C ASN A 129 29.51 12.85 7.72
N LYS A 130 28.60 12.75 8.70
CA LYS A 130 28.41 13.70 9.82
C LYS A 130 28.19 15.16 9.38
N ARG A 131 27.74 15.38 8.15
CA ARG A 131 27.51 16.71 7.59
C ARG A 131 26.52 16.69 6.45
N VAL A 132 25.86 17.83 6.25
CA VAL A 132 25.06 18.18 5.08
C VAL A 132 25.87 19.18 4.27
N THR A 133 26.08 18.91 2.98
CA THR A 133 26.86 19.80 2.12
C THR A 133 25.98 20.87 1.47
N PRO A 134 26.56 22.01 1.03
CA PRO A 134 25.82 22.99 0.23
C PRO A 134 25.19 22.39 -1.02
N THR A 135 25.88 21.45 -1.68
CA THR A 135 25.36 20.71 -2.84
C THR A 135 24.11 19.92 -2.53
N ASP A 136 24.05 19.28 -1.35
CA ASP A 136 22.84 18.59 -0.89
C ASP A 136 21.67 19.56 -0.78
N LEU A 137 21.90 20.71 -0.12
CA LEU A 137 20.86 21.73 0.11
C LEU A 137 20.32 22.29 -1.21
N ASP A 138 21.22 22.61 -2.14
CA ASP A 138 20.83 23.15 -3.46
C ASP A 138 20.06 22.12 -4.30
N ALA A 139 20.48 20.85 -4.26
CA ALA A 139 19.81 19.77 -4.96
C ALA A 139 18.40 19.49 -4.41
N ILE A 140 18.27 19.46 -3.07
CA ILE A 140 16.97 19.27 -2.41
C ILE A 140 16.03 20.45 -2.74
N ALA A 141 16.51 21.70 -2.63
CA ALA A 141 15.73 22.88 -2.96
C ALA A 141 15.25 22.90 -4.42
N ALA A 142 16.08 22.43 -5.35
CA ALA A 142 15.70 22.35 -6.76
C ALA A 142 14.69 21.22 -7.04
N LEU A 143 14.74 20.12 -6.31
CA LEU A 143 13.76 19.04 -6.39
C LEU A 143 12.41 19.47 -5.80
N ASP A 144 12.40 20.18 -4.67
CA ASP A 144 11.18 20.66 -4.00
C ASP A 144 10.29 21.51 -4.91
N GLY A 145 10.88 22.23 -5.87
CA GLY A 145 10.12 22.97 -6.89
C GLY A 145 9.55 22.12 -8.03
N LEU A 146 9.84 20.82 -8.08
CA LEU A 146 9.50 19.94 -9.19
C LEU A 146 8.67 18.72 -8.79
N THR A 147 8.85 18.23 -7.58
CA THR A 147 8.19 17.02 -7.05
C THR A 147 8.16 17.07 -5.54
N GLU A 148 7.34 16.23 -4.90
CA GLU A 148 7.37 16.05 -3.46
C GLU A 148 8.69 15.43 -3.03
N VAL A 149 9.44 16.11 -2.14
CA VAL A 149 10.76 15.67 -1.71
C VAL A 149 10.88 15.55 -0.19
N CYS A 150 11.53 14.50 0.27
CA CYS A 150 12.00 14.38 1.65
C CYS A 150 13.48 14.00 1.69
N VAL A 151 14.10 14.24 2.85
CA VAL A 151 15.47 13.81 3.12
C VAL A 151 15.46 12.52 3.93
N VAL A 152 16.29 11.58 3.52
CA VAL A 152 16.51 10.32 4.22
C VAL A 152 17.95 10.28 4.72
N LEU A 153 18.14 10.47 6.03
CA LEU A 153 19.44 10.26 6.68
C LEU A 153 19.64 8.75 6.86
N THR A 154 20.50 8.19 6.06
CA THR A 154 20.82 6.76 6.03
C THR A 154 22.03 6.46 6.91
N GLN A 155 22.28 5.16 7.20
CA GLN A 155 23.47 4.73 7.98
C GLN A 155 23.58 5.46 9.34
N ILE A 156 22.45 5.64 10.04
CA ILE A 156 22.44 6.32 11.34
C ILE A 156 23.20 5.57 12.43
N ASP A 157 23.50 4.29 12.20
CA ASP A 157 24.39 3.45 13.01
C ASP A 157 25.83 4.00 13.10
N ALA A 158 26.26 4.76 12.10
CA ALA A 158 27.61 5.33 12.01
C ALA A 158 27.73 6.75 12.61
N ALA A 159 26.66 7.29 13.23
CA ALA A 159 26.64 8.63 13.81
C ALA A 159 26.06 8.63 15.22
N THR A 160 26.52 9.57 16.06
CA THR A 160 25.95 9.82 17.38
C THR A 160 24.64 10.61 17.27
N MET A 161 23.81 10.57 18.33
CA MET A 161 22.57 11.38 18.35
C MET A 161 22.84 12.88 18.21
N VAL A 162 23.95 13.38 18.78
CA VAL A 162 24.35 14.79 18.67
C VAL A 162 24.64 15.17 17.21
N GLU A 163 25.40 14.33 16.50
CA GLU A 163 25.72 14.54 15.08
C GLU A 163 24.46 14.48 14.19
N LEU A 164 23.54 13.56 14.50
CA LEU A 164 22.24 13.47 13.80
C LEU A 164 21.39 14.73 14.02
N ASP A 165 21.37 15.25 15.24
CA ASP A 165 20.62 16.46 15.57
C ASP A 165 21.24 17.69 14.91
N GLU A 166 22.56 17.82 14.86
CA GLU A 166 23.26 18.86 14.12
C GLU A 166 22.92 18.85 12.63
N MET A 167 22.94 17.65 12.00
CA MET A 167 22.54 17.50 10.60
C MET A 167 21.09 17.92 10.36
N LYS A 168 20.18 17.52 11.25
CA LYS A 168 18.76 17.93 11.19
C LYS A 168 18.60 19.44 11.33
N GLN A 169 19.30 20.07 12.26
CA GLN A 169 19.25 21.52 12.47
C GLN A 169 19.71 22.28 11.21
N VAL A 170 20.77 21.82 10.55
CA VAL A 170 21.23 22.40 9.27
C VAL A 170 20.14 22.32 8.21
N LEU A 171 19.50 21.15 8.07
CA LEU A 171 18.40 20.92 7.11
C LEU A 171 17.19 21.81 7.44
N GLN A 172 16.74 21.82 8.70
CA GLN A 172 15.58 22.60 9.14
C GLN A 172 15.79 24.11 8.98
N LYS A 173 17.01 24.60 9.23
CA LYS A 173 17.34 26.02 9.06
C LYS A 173 17.30 26.47 7.62
N LYS A 174 17.71 25.61 6.68
CA LYS A 174 17.81 25.95 5.24
C LYS A 174 16.56 25.53 4.46
N LEU A 175 15.95 24.44 4.86
CA LEU A 175 14.81 23.80 4.19
C LEU A 175 13.70 23.48 5.21
N PRO A 176 13.06 24.49 5.81
CA PRO A 176 12.17 24.30 6.97
C PRO A 176 10.91 23.50 6.69
N LYS A 177 10.53 23.34 5.42
CA LYS A 177 9.33 22.57 5.00
C LYS A 177 9.66 21.12 4.64
N THR A 178 10.94 20.77 4.44
CA THR A 178 11.36 19.45 4.01
C THR A 178 11.38 18.48 5.18
N SER A 179 10.66 17.39 5.08
CA SER A 179 10.65 16.31 6.08
C SER A 179 11.97 15.55 6.07
N VAL A 180 12.45 15.16 7.25
CA VAL A 180 13.72 14.43 7.43
C VAL A 180 13.44 13.14 8.20
N PHE A 181 13.88 12.00 7.67
CA PHE A 181 13.69 10.68 8.26
C PHE A 181 15.03 10.00 8.52
N LEU A 182 15.14 9.33 9.68
CA LEU A 182 16.32 8.59 10.11
C LEU A 182 16.13 7.11 9.83
N VAL A 183 17.05 6.47 9.09
CA VAL A 183 16.97 5.04 8.78
C VAL A 183 18.34 4.36 8.81
N SER A 184 18.33 3.06 9.12
CA SER A 184 19.47 2.17 8.93
C SER A 184 18.95 0.79 8.51
N ILE A 185 19.75 0.07 7.72
CA ILE A 185 19.52 -1.34 7.40
C ILE A 185 20.33 -2.27 8.31
N ASP A 186 21.12 -1.71 9.24
CA ASP A 186 21.89 -2.51 10.21
C ASP A 186 20.93 -3.09 11.27
N PRO A 187 20.82 -4.43 11.38
CA PRO A 187 19.89 -5.07 12.31
C PRO A 187 20.23 -4.80 13.79
N ARG A 188 21.40 -4.23 14.08
CA ARG A 188 21.80 -3.87 15.44
C ARG A 188 21.21 -2.55 15.90
N VAL A 189 20.66 -1.74 14.98
CA VAL A 189 19.95 -0.51 15.34
C VAL A 189 18.56 -0.85 15.84
N PRO A 190 18.19 -0.43 17.06
CA PRO A 190 16.83 -0.63 17.57
C PRO A 190 15.78 0.02 16.66
N GLU A 191 14.67 -0.69 16.43
CA GLU A 191 13.60 -0.25 15.51
C GLU A 191 13.00 1.09 15.92
N GLU A 192 12.91 1.36 17.22
CA GLU A 192 12.40 2.63 17.77
C GLU A 192 13.27 3.86 17.45
N LYS A 193 14.52 3.68 17.05
CA LYS A 193 15.41 4.73 16.57
C LYS A 193 15.24 5.05 15.09
N MET A 194 14.59 4.15 14.35
CA MET A 194 14.38 4.25 12.92
C MET A 194 13.00 4.82 12.61
N GLN A 195 12.91 5.61 11.55
CA GLN A 195 11.68 6.30 11.17
C GLN A 195 11.09 5.74 9.86
N TRP A 196 11.15 4.41 9.67
CA TRP A 196 10.57 3.74 8.49
C TRP A 196 9.10 4.08 8.31
N ASN A 197 8.29 3.91 9.37
CA ASN A 197 6.87 4.23 9.33
C ASN A 197 6.61 5.71 9.01
N GLY A 198 7.48 6.62 9.47
CA GLY A 198 7.41 8.05 9.16
C GLY A 198 7.68 8.33 7.69
N LEU A 199 8.77 7.77 7.13
CA LEU A 199 9.13 7.90 5.71
C LEU A 199 8.02 7.38 4.80
N LEU A 200 7.51 6.19 5.11
CA LEU A 200 6.49 5.54 4.27
C LEU A 200 5.12 6.20 4.42
N GLY A 201 4.77 6.62 5.64
CA GLY A 201 3.55 7.40 5.89
C GLY A 201 3.57 8.72 5.14
N TRP A 202 4.68 9.47 5.23
CA TRP A 202 4.89 10.69 4.47
C TRP A 202 4.75 10.43 2.95
N SER A 203 5.39 9.37 2.46
CA SER A 203 5.35 9.02 1.05
C SER A 203 3.92 8.73 0.55
N VAL A 204 3.13 8.02 1.38
CA VAL A 204 1.71 7.78 1.06
C VAL A 204 0.91 9.08 1.07
N ASP A 205 1.09 9.93 2.07
CA ASP A 205 0.28 11.14 2.26
C ASP A 205 0.57 12.20 1.18
N HIS A 206 1.76 12.19 0.56
CA HIS A 206 2.15 13.08 -0.53
C HIS A 206 1.87 12.52 -1.93
N LEU A 207 1.24 11.35 -2.02
CA LEU A 207 0.76 10.78 -3.29
C LEU A 207 -0.73 11.06 -3.48
N ASP A 208 -1.13 11.25 -4.73
CA ASP A 208 -2.54 11.27 -5.10
C ASP A 208 -3.26 9.98 -4.66
N ALA A 209 -4.54 10.11 -4.29
CA ALA A 209 -5.35 9.00 -3.76
C ALA A 209 -5.34 7.74 -4.65
N GLY A 210 -5.18 7.90 -5.97
CA GLY A 210 -5.06 6.78 -6.92
C GLY A 210 -3.72 6.06 -6.87
N LEU A 211 -2.67 6.69 -6.35
CA LEU A 211 -1.31 6.17 -6.25
C LEU A 211 -0.99 5.62 -4.86
N GLN A 212 -1.65 6.13 -3.81
CA GLN A 212 -1.41 5.73 -2.43
C GLN A 212 -1.53 4.22 -2.21
N LEU A 213 -2.59 3.64 -2.77
CA LEU A 213 -2.87 2.21 -2.61
C LEU A 213 -1.82 1.35 -3.32
N ALA A 214 -1.43 1.75 -4.54
CA ALA A 214 -0.40 1.06 -5.32
C ALA A 214 0.97 1.12 -4.62
N PHE A 215 1.33 2.28 -4.05
CA PHE A 215 2.55 2.43 -3.29
C PHE A 215 2.56 1.52 -2.06
N ALA A 216 1.51 1.55 -1.24
CA ALA A 216 1.40 0.70 -0.06
C ALA A 216 1.41 -0.80 -0.42
N GLN A 217 0.81 -1.19 -1.54
CA GLN A 217 0.84 -2.56 -2.03
C GLN A 217 2.26 -3.01 -2.39
N ALA A 218 3.09 -2.10 -2.94
CA ALA A 218 4.45 -2.39 -3.32
C ALA A 218 5.41 -2.57 -2.12
N LEU A 219 5.05 -2.09 -0.93
CA LEU A 219 5.85 -2.26 0.29
C LEU A 219 5.80 -3.72 0.74
N GLY A 220 6.91 -4.45 0.58
CA GLY A 220 6.95 -5.88 0.84
C GLY A 220 6.84 -6.24 2.32
N GLN A 221 7.58 -5.58 3.19
CA GLN A 221 7.74 -5.95 4.60
C GLN A 221 7.03 -5.00 5.58
N GLU A 222 6.66 -3.80 5.17
CA GLU A 222 6.04 -2.77 6.02
C GLU A 222 4.53 -3.01 6.21
N LEU A 223 4.20 -4.09 6.88
CA LEU A 223 2.83 -4.58 7.03
C LEU A 223 1.90 -3.62 7.78
N HIS A 224 2.45 -2.79 8.68
CA HIS A 224 1.65 -1.80 9.42
C HIS A 224 1.10 -0.71 8.50
N VAL A 225 1.95 -0.15 7.63
CA VAL A 225 1.53 0.86 6.64
C VAL A 225 0.49 0.28 5.69
N LYS A 226 0.70 -0.97 5.23
CA LYS A 226 -0.29 -1.69 4.43
C LYS A 226 -1.62 -1.85 5.16
N HIS A 227 -1.60 -2.19 6.44
CA HIS A 227 -2.81 -2.38 7.23
C HIS A 227 -3.66 -1.09 7.31
N VAL A 228 -3.02 0.06 7.55
CA VAL A 228 -3.68 1.37 7.57
C VAL A 228 -4.28 1.73 6.20
N GLN A 229 -3.57 1.47 5.11
CA GLN A 229 -4.07 1.77 3.76
C GLN A 229 -5.20 0.81 3.33
N ALA A 230 -5.14 -0.45 3.75
CA ALA A 230 -6.24 -1.40 3.55
C ALA A 230 -7.53 -0.93 4.25
N ASP A 231 -7.44 -0.28 5.41
CA ASP A 231 -8.59 0.32 6.08
C ASP A 231 -9.19 1.48 5.28
N LYS A 232 -8.37 2.35 4.70
CA LYS A 232 -8.86 3.40 3.79
C LYS A 232 -9.56 2.80 2.56
N LEU A 233 -9.04 1.68 2.03
CA LEU A 233 -9.70 0.95 0.94
C LEU A 233 -11.08 0.42 1.37
N ILE A 234 -11.19 -0.18 2.55
CA ILE A 234 -12.46 -0.67 3.09
C ILE A 234 -13.48 0.46 3.18
N HIS A 235 -13.09 1.62 3.71
CA HIS A 235 -13.99 2.78 3.81
C HIS A 235 -14.54 3.25 2.46
N ARG A 236 -13.78 3.16 1.37
CA ARG A 236 -14.27 3.46 0.00
C ARG A 236 -15.39 2.50 -0.42
N TYR A 237 -15.25 1.21 -0.12
CA TYR A 237 -16.28 0.22 -0.39
C TYR A 237 -17.52 0.36 0.51
N VAL A 238 -17.31 0.77 1.77
CA VAL A 238 -18.41 1.10 2.68
C VAL A 238 -19.22 2.28 2.18
N ALA A 239 -18.56 3.33 1.67
CA ALA A 239 -19.24 4.47 1.05
C ALA A 239 -20.02 4.05 -0.23
N ALA A 240 -19.44 3.18 -1.05
CA ALA A 240 -20.12 2.62 -2.22
C ALA A 240 -21.35 1.79 -1.83
N ALA A 241 -21.26 1.00 -0.76
CA ALA A 241 -22.40 0.24 -0.23
C ALA A 241 -23.52 1.16 0.28
N ALA A 242 -23.20 2.29 0.91
CA ALA A 242 -24.18 3.29 1.32
C ALA A 242 -24.94 3.87 0.12
N GLY A 243 -24.23 4.19 -0.98
CA GLY A 243 -24.84 4.69 -2.22
C GLY A 243 -25.71 3.67 -2.93
N ALA A 244 -25.35 2.39 -2.90
CA ALA A 244 -26.12 1.32 -3.53
C ALA A 244 -27.50 1.10 -2.89
N VAL A 245 -27.67 1.41 -1.60
CA VAL A 245 -28.93 1.22 -0.86
C VAL A 245 -29.92 2.37 -1.08
N VAL A 246 -29.46 3.52 -1.58
CA VAL A 246 -30.32 4.69 -1.83
C VAL A 246 -31.14 4.54 -3.13
N CYS A 247 -30.84 3.57 -3.98
CA CYS A 247 -31.58 3.33 -5.23
C CYS A 247 -32.83 2.46 -4.95
N PRO A 248 -34.09 2.95 -5.15
CA PRO A 248 -35.30 2.29 -4.70
C PRO A 248 -35.76 1.18 -5.67
N LEU A 249 -34.92 0.15 -5.90
CA LEU A 249 -35.30 -1.01 -6.71
C LEU A 249 -35.39 -2.27 -5.84
N PRO A 250 -36.58 -2.83 -5.64
CA PRO A 250 -36.76 -4.06 -4.89
C PRO A 250 -36.07 -5.22 -5.61
N MET A 251 -35.19 -5.96 -4.92
CA MET A 251 -34.39 -7.12 -5.38
C MET A 251 -33.01 -6.83 -6.00
N THR A 252 -32.64 -5.60 -6.33
CA THR A 252 -31.30 -5.26 -6.84
C THR A 252 -30.28 -5.03 -5.71
N ASP A 253 -30.75 -4.70 -4.51
CA ASP A 253 -29.91 -4.24 -3.40
C ASP A 253 -28.97 -5.32 -2.87
N SER A 254 -29.45 -6.57 -2.75
CA SER A 254 -28.60 -7.68 -2.27
C SER A 254 -27.54 -8.10 -3.28
N ALA A 255 -27.87 -8.11 -4.57
CA ALA A 255 -26.92 -8.47 -5.63
C ALA A 255 -25.83 -7.39 -5.78
N ALA A 256 -26.20 -6.11 -5.69
CA ALA A 256 -25.26 -5.00 -5.72
C ALA A 256 -24.33 -5.03 -4.50
N LEU A 257 -24.86 -5.27 -3.29
CA LEU A 257 -24.09 -5.38 -2.08
C LEU A 257 -23.07 -6.53 -2.13
N ILE A 258 -23.51 -7.69 -2.62
CA ILE A 258 -22.63 -8.85 -2.80
C ILE A 258 -21.53 -8.53 -3.82
N ALA A 259 -21.86 -7.88 -4.93
CA ALA A 259 -20.87 -7.48 -5.92
C ALA A 259 -19.82 -6.51 -5.33
N ILE A 260 -20.25 -5.54 -4.51
CA ILE A 260 -19.36 -4.62 -3.79
C ILE A 260 -18.43 -5.38 -2.84
N GLN A 261 -18.99 -6.28 -2.02
CA GLN A 261 -18.22 -7.04 -1.03
C GLN A 261 -17.26 -8.04 -1.71
N THR A 262 -17.70 -8.67 -2.79
CA THR A 262 -16.88 -9.56 -3.62
C THR A 262 -15.69 -8.79 -4.22
N THR A 263 -15.96 -7.60 -4.78
CA THR A 263 -14.91 -6.74 -5.34
C THR A 263 -13.94 -6.27 -4.26
N MET A 264 -14.44 -5.91 -3.08
CA MET A 264 -13.63 -5.52 -1.93
C MET A 264 -12.70 -6.65 -1.47
N ALA A 265 -13.22 -7.87 -1.33
CA ALA A 265 -12.40 -9.03 -0.92
C ALA A 265 -11.31 -9.34 -1.94
N THR A 266 -11.64 -9.34 -3.25
CA THR A 266 -10.67 -9.52 -4.33
C THR A 266 -9.58 -8.44 -4.27
N HIS A 267 -9.97 -7.18 -4.05
CA HIS A 267 -9.02 -6.07 -3.96
C HIS A 267 -8.10 -6.20 -2.75
N LEU A 268 -8.64 -6.60 -1.59
CA LEU A 268 -7.83 -6.86 -0.39
C LEU A 268 -6.85 -8.00 -0.59
N PHE A 269 -7.26 -9.11 -1.22
CA PHE A 269 -6.37 -10.23 -1.52
C PHE A 269 -5.23 -9.82 -2.44
N ASN A 270 -5.54 -9.08 -3.52
CA ASN A 270 -4.50 -8.54 -4.42
C ASN A 270 -3.60 -7.55 -3.69
N PHE A 271 -4.17 -6.66 -2.88
CA PHE A 271 -3.43 -5.66 -2.11
C PHE A 271 -2.41 -6.29 -1.14
N TRP A 272 -2.81 -7.37 -0.47
CA TRP A 272 -1.92 -8.12 0.43
C TRP A 272 -1.01 -9.11 -0.29
N GLY A 273 -1.21 -9.36 -1.59
CA GLY A 273 -0.45 -10.34 -2.37
C GLY A 273 -0.78 -11.79 -2.02
N ILE A 274 -1.89 -12.03 -1.33
CA ILE A 274 -2.33 -13.39 -0.96
C ILE A 274 -2.66 -14.22 -2.21
N ASP A 275 -3.09 -13.56 -3.29
CA ASP A 275 -3.43 -14.17 -4.57
C ASP A 275 -2.21 -14.64 -5.39
N ARG A 276 -0.99 -14.24 -5.01
CA ARG A 276 0.24 -14.54 -5.76
C ARG A 276 0.88 -15.88 -5.43
N GLY A 277 0.47 -16.50 -4.33
CA GLY A 277 1.14 -17.67 -3.76
C GLY A 277 0.33 -18.97 -3.78
N THR A 278 -0.88 -19.02 -4.34
CA THR A 278 -1.70 -20.22 -4.24
C THR A 278 -2.75 -20.36 -5.36
N ASP A 279 -2.79 -21.55 -5.94
CA ASP A 279 -3.86 -21.94 -6.89
C ASP A 279 -5.23 -22.09 -6.20
N LYS A 280 -5.23 -22.16 -4.86
CA LYS A 280 -6.45 -22.32 -4.05
C LYS A 280 -7.17 -20.99 -3.75
N ILE A 281 -6.64 -19.84 -4.22
CA ILE A 281 -7.24 -18.55 -3.90
C ILE A 281 -8.71 -18.45 -4.33
N LYS A 282 -9.09 -19.09 -5.44
CA LYS A 282 -10.48 -19.12 -5.91
C LYS A 282 -11.40 -19.83 -4.92
N GLU A 283 -10.94 -20.97 -4.38
CA GLU A 283 -11.69 -21.74 -3.38
C GLU A 283 -11.84 -20.92 -2.08
N VAL A 284 -10.75 -20.34 -1.60
CA VAL A 284 -10.75 -19.46 -0.43
C VAL A 284 -11.69 -18.28 -0.63
N PHE A 285 -11.63 -17.65 -1.82
CA PHE A 285 -12.49 -16.52 -2.17
C PHE A 285 -13.98 -16.92 -2.17
N VAL A 286 -14.34 -18.03 -2.81
CA VAL A 286 -15.70 -18.54 -2.81
C VAL A 286 -16.18 -18.80 -1.38
N ASN A 287 -15.36 -19.46 -0.55
CA ASN A 287 -15.69 -19.72 0.85
C ASN A 287 -15.94 -18.44 1.64
N VAL A 288 -15.08 -17.43 1.48
CA VAL A 288 -15.21 -16.11 2.15
C VAL A 288 -16.49 -15.39 1.72
N VAL A 289 -16.80 -15.38 0.42
CA VAL A 289 -17.98 -14.71 -0.11
C VAL A 289 -19.26 -15.48 0.22
N VAL A 290 -19.24 -16.80 0.13
CA VAL A 290 -20.37 -17.67 0.49
C VAL A 290 -20.68 -17.58 1.97
N ALA A 291 -19.64 -17.59 2.85
CA ALA A 291 -19.79 -17.38 4.28
C ALA A 291 -20.51 -16.06 4.56
N ASN A 292 -20.13 -15.03 3.83
CA ASN A 292 -20.71 -13.71 3.93
C ASN A 292 -22.18 -13.69 3.46
N THR A 293 -22.48 -14.33 2.34
CA THR A 293 -23.80 -14.28 1.69
C THR A 293 -24.81 -15.20 2.36
N GLY A 294 -24.44 -16.44 2.69
CA GLY A 294 -25.36 -17.44 3.24
C GLY A 294 -25.92 -17.09 4.62
N ARG A 295 -25.26 -16.22 5.38
CA ARG A 295 -25.66 -15.83 6.73
C ARG A 295 -26.16 -14.40 6.88
N ILE A 296 -25.87 -13.48 5.94
CA ILE A 296 -26.55 -12.16 5.93
C ILE A 296 -28.07 -12.35 5.97
N PHE A 297 -28.52 -13.42 5.35
CA PHE A 297 -29.95 -13.78 5.25
C PHE A 297 -30.39 -14.85 6.24
N SER A 298 -29.52 -15.39 7.10
CA SER A 298 -29.93 -16.31 8.15
C SER A 298 -30.50 -15.55 9.35
N ARG A 299 -31.60 -16.08 9.91
CA ARG A 299 -32.25 -15.55 11.10
C ARG A 299 -31.31 -15.32 12.31
N SER A 300 -30.10 -15.92 12.28
CA SER A 300 -29.09 -15.81 13.33
C SER A 300 -28.39 -14.45 13.35
N LEU A 301 -28.20 -13.78 12.21
CA LEU A 301 -27.63 -12.43 12.17
C LEU A 301 -28.67 -11.35 12.47
N LEU A 302 -29.93 -11.58 12.11
CA LEU A 302 -31.03 -10.71 12.52
C LEU A 302 -31.20 -10.68 14.05
N LYS A 303 -30.83 -11.75 14.77
CA LYS A 303 -30.80 -11.78 16.24
C LYS A 303 -29.66 -10.99 16.88
N LEU A 304 -28.59 -10.66 16.11
CA LEU A 304 -27.47 -9.84 16.59
C LEU A 304 -27.72 -8.34 16.45
N ILE A 305 -28.80 -7.93 15.77
CA ILE A 305 -29.21 -6.54 15.64
C ILE A 305 -30.14 -6.19 16.82
N PRO A 306 -29.71 -5.36 17.78
CA PRO A 306 -30.61 -4.92 18.84
C PRO A 306 -31.86 -4.23 18.24
N GLY A 307 -33.05 -4.74 18.52
CA GLY A 307 -34.33 -4.17 18.04
C GLY A 307 -34.90 -4.78 16.74
N ALA A 308 -34.23 -5.75 16.10
CA ALA A 308 -34.71 -6.36 14.83
C ALA A 308 -35.76 -7.50 15.04
N GLY A 309 -36.23 -7.73 16.25
CA GLY A 309 -37.08 -8.88 16.59
C GLY A 309 -38.50 -8.86 15.99
N SER A 310 -38.93 -7.82 15.27
CA SER A 310 -40.31 -7.69 14.81
C SER A 310 -40.51 -7.08 13.41
N ILE A 311 -39.45 -6.83 12.63
CA ILE A 311 -39.67 -6.25 11.31
C ILE A 311 -39.40 -7.29 10.23
N ALA A 312 -40.46 -7.61 9.53
CA ALA A 312 -40.47 -8.46 8.34
C ALA A 312 -39.43 -7.94 7.33
N ALA A 313 -38.64 -8.82 6.88
CA ALA A 313 -37.70 -9.05 5.77
C ALA A 313 -37.60 -8.03 4.59
N THR A 314 -37.89 -6.76 4.70
CA THR A 314 -38.02 -5.86 3.54
C THR A 314 -37.20 -4.56 3.59
N VAL A 315 -36.55 -4.22 4.68
CA VAL A 315 -35.72 -3.00 4.72
C VAL A 315 -34.38 -3.31 5.35
N VAL A 316 -33.38 -3.64 4.52
CA VAL A 316 -31.97 -3.52 4.94
C VAL A 316 -31.68 -2.03 5.01
N ASN A 317 -31.81 -1.44 6.20
CA ASN A 317 -31.43 -0.05 6.42
C ASN A 317 -29.98 0.17 5.95
N SER A 318 -29.72 1.30 5.28
CA SER A 318 -28.37 1.68 4.81
C SER A 318 -27.30 1.54 5.91
N GLY A 319 -27.65 1.79 7.17
CA GLY A 319 -26.79 1.61 8.34
C GLY A 319 -26.36 0.16 8.59
N VAL A 320 -27.24 -0.82 8.35
CA VAL A 320 -26.92 -2.25 8.51
C VAL A 320 -26.01 -2.73 7.40
N ALA A 321 -26.28 -2.36 6.14
CA ALA A 321 -25.47 -2.73 4.99
C ALA A 321 -24.04 -2.18 5.10
N THR A 322 -23.90 -0.92 5.48
CA THR A 322 -22.59 -0.26 5.67
C THR A 322 -21.83 -0.84 6.85
N SER A 323 -22.49 -1.06 8.00
CA SER A 323 -21.85 -1.65 9.18
C SER A 323 -21.39 -3.08 8.92
N PHE A 324 -22.16 -3.85 8.17
CA PHE A 324 -21.81 -5.21 7.81
C PHE A 324 -20.67 -5.22 6.76
N THR A 325 -20.71 -4.38 5.73
CA THR A 325 -19.63 -4.26 4.76
C THR A 325 -18.32 -3.86 5.42
N TYR A 326 -18.38 -2.94 6.39
CA TYR A 326 -17.22 -2.57 7.19
C TYR A 326 -16.69 -3.75 8.01
N ALA A 327 -17.53 -4.44 8.76
CA ALA A 327 -17.13 -5.58 9.60
C ALA A 327 -16.54 -6.71 8.75
N PHE A 328 -17.11 -7.00 7.58
CA PHE A 328 -16.59 -7.97 6.62
C PHE A 328 -15.22 -7.56 6.09
N GLY A 329 -15.07 -6.33 5.62
CA GLY A 329 -13.78 -5.81 5.13
C GLY A 329 -12.69 -5.87 6.20
N ARG A 330 -13.01 -5.47 7.45
CA ARG A 330 -12.09 -5.56 8.59
C ARG A 330 -11.70 -7.00 8.92
N ALA A 331 -12.64 -7.93 8.85
CA ALA A 331 -12.38 -9.36 9.08
C ALA A 331 -11.41 -9.91 8.03
N VAL A 332 -11.66 -9.63 6.76
CA VAL A 332 -10.78 -10.05 5.64
C VAL A 332 -9.41 -9.41 5.79
N ASN A 333 -9.32 -8.10 6.06
CA ASN A 333 -8.07 -7.38 6.25
C ASN A 333 -7.24 -7.95 7.41
N GLU A 334 -7.87 -8.26 8.54
CA GLU A 334 -7.21 -8.85 9.71
C GLU A 334 -6.59 -10.22 9.39
N VAL A 335 -7.30 -11.07 8.64
CA VAL A 335 -6.78 -12.37 8.23
C VAL A 335 -5.64 -12.20 7.23
N CYS A 336 -5.78 -11.31 6.26
CA CYS A 336 -4.71 -11.01 5.30
C CYS A 336 -3.45 -10.51 6.02
N TYR A 337 -3.59 -9.57 6.96
CA TYR A 337 -2.48 -9.04 7.75
C TYR A 337 -1.76 -10.14 8.52
N LYS A 338 -2.51 -10.97 9.28
CA LYS A 338 -1.93 -12.09 10.04
C LYS A 338 -1.25 -13.11 9.15
N THR A 339 -1.85 -13.43 8.01
CA THR A 339 -1.28 -14.35 7.02
C THR A 339 0.02 -13.81 6.45
N ALA A 340 0.02 -12.54 6.01
CA ALA A 340 1.21 -11.87 5.49
C ALA A 340 2.32 -11.76 6.55
N SER A 341 1.98 -11.45 7.80
CA SER A 341 2.94 -11.36 8.91
C SER A 341 3.62 -12.71 9.18
N ARG A 342 2.87 -13.80 9.20
CA ARG A 342 3.42 -15.15 9.38
C ARG A 342 4.30 -15.58 8.22
N MET A 343 3.88 -15.26 6.99
CA MET A 343 4.67 -15.53 5.78
C MET A 343 5.98 -14.72 5.77
N ALA A 344 5.96 -13.46 6.19
CA ALA A 344 7.15 -12.63 6.32
C ALA A 344 8.15 -13.18 7.35
N ASN A 345 7.66 -13.84 8.38
CA ASN A 345 8.48 -14.55 9.39
C ASN A 345 8.96 -15.94 8.91
N GLY A 346 8.75 -16.30 7.63
CA GLY A 346 9.19 -17.57 7.06
C GLY A 346 8.29 -18.77 7.40
N GLU A 347 7.11 -18.54 8.00
CA GLU A 347 6.19 -19.62 8.31
C GLU A 347 5.47 -20.11 7.04
N LYS A 348 5.30 -21.43 6.93
CA LYS A 348 4.40 -22.02 5.93
C LYS A 348 2.96 -21.87 6.42
N VAL A 349 2.18 -21.01 5.79
CA VAL A 349 0.77 -20.75 6.15
C VAL A 349 -0.14 -21.52 5.20
N ASP A 350 -1.02 -22.34 5.74
CA ASP A 350 -2.15 -22.90 4.97
C ASP A 350 -3.24 -21.81 4.84
N ILE A 351 -3.31 -21.23 3.66
CA ILE A 351 -4.23 -20.12 3.35
C ILE A 351 -5.68 -20.58 3.47
N THR A 352 -6.00 -21.83 3.10
CA THR A 352 -7.37 -22.36 3.20
C THR A 352 -7.85 -22.39 4.65
N SER A 353 -6.99 -22.86 5.56
CA SER A 353 -7.29 -22.88 7.00
C SER A 353 -7.32 -21.47 7.60
N ALA A 354 -6.43 -20.57 7.16
CA ALA A 354 -6.40 -19.17 7.65
C ALA A 354 -7.70 -18.42 7.33
N PHE A 355 -8.29 -18.69 6.16
CA PHE A 355 -9.55 -18.10 5.69
C PHE A 355 -10.76 -19.02 5.91
N ALA A 356 -10.69 -19.95 6.85
CA ALA A 356 -11.81 -20.82 7.16
C ALA A 356 -13.03 -20.00 7.60
N MET A 357 -14.23 -20.48 7.26
CA MET A 357 -15.49 -19.78 7.48
C MET A 357 -15.70 -19.37 8.92
N ASP A 358 -15.38 -20.21 9.87
CA ASP A 358 -15.53 -19.94 11.30
C ASP A 358 -14.60 -18.82 11.80
N VAL A 359 -13.37 -18.74 11.25
CA VAL A 359 -12.41 -17.68 11.54
C VAL A 359 -12.95 -16.33 11.06
N ILE A 360 -13.39 -16.24 9.81
CA ILE A 360 -13.95 -15.03 9.22
C ILE A 360 -15.20 -14.59 10.00
N MET A 361 -16.08 -15.53 10.35
CA MET A 361 -17.32 -15.21 11.05
C MET A 361 -17.10 -14.69 12.47
N LYS A 362 -16.14 -15.24 13.22
CA LYS A 362 -15.76 -14.71 14.54
C LYS A 362 -15.25 -13.27 14.45
N LEU A 363 -14.47 -12.97 13.41
CA LEU A 363 -13.95 -11.62 13.20
C LEU A 363 -15.04 -10.64 12.74
N ILE A 364 -15.95 -11.05 11.88
CA ILE A 364 -17.13 -10.24 11.52
C ILE A 364 -17.93 -9.87 12.78
N GLN A 365 -18.23 -10.83 13.63
CA GLN A 365 -18.90 -10.60 14.90
C GLN A 365 -18.16 -9.58 15.78
N LYS A 366 -16.84 -9.76 15.92
CA LYS A 366 -15.97 -8.86 16.70
C LYS A 366 -16.05 -7.41 16.20
N TYR A 367 -16.00 -7.20 14.89
CA TYR A 367 -15.99 -5.85 14.30
C TYR A 367 -17.39 -5.24 14.20
N TYR A 368 -18.42 -6.06 14.05
CA TYR A 368 -19.81 -5.60 14.05
C TYR A 368 -20.27 -5.10 15.42
N ASN A 369 -19.87 -5.78 16.50
CA ASN A 369 -20.24 -5.44 17.88
C ASN A 369 -19.39 -4.32 18.51
N LYS A 370 -18.30 -3.89 17.85
CA LYS A 370 -17.44 -2.78 18.33
C LYS A 370 -17.94 -1.39 17.93
N LYS A 371 -19.02 -1.31 17.18
CA LYS A 371 -19.74 -0.09 16.89
C LYS A 371 -20.94 0.02 17.82
#